data_5bae218a15dd174cb5659eebaf9841b0
#
_entry.id   5bae218a15dd174cb5659eebaf9841b0
#
_cell.length_a   1.000
_cell.length_b   1.000
_cell.length_c   1.000
_cell.angle_alpha   90.00
_cell.angle_beta   90.00
_cell.angle_gamma   90.00
#
_symmetry.space_group_name_H-M   'P 1'
#
loop_
_entity.id
_entity.type
_entity.pdbx_description
1 polymer ?
#
loop_
_entity_poly.entity_id
_entity_poly.type
_entity_poly.pdbx_seq_one_letter_code
_entity_poly.pdbx_strand_id
1 'polypeptide(L)'
;MAKFVTIGERIHCISPAIRRAMEERDPEPILKRAKEQLAAGATYLDVNIGPAENDGEELMKWAVQLIQSECDNVPLALDTANKKAIEAGISVYNRSKGKPIVNSADAGGRIENIDLAAANDAIVIALCSAEGIAADNDERMMHCQNMLERGMMAGMDPSDLWFDPLFLVVKGMQD
;
A
#
# COMPACT_ATOMS: atom_id res chain seq x y z
N MET A 1 23.66 -5.90 8.78
CA MET A 1 23.31 -4.88 7.78
C MET A 1 21.80 -4.81 7.71
N ALA A 2 21.22 -3.61 7.76
CA ALA A 2 19.78 -3.46 7.53
C ALA A 2 19.45 -3.99 6.12
N LYS A 3 18.47 -4.88 6.03
CA LYS A 3 18.05 -5.43 4.74
C LYS A 3 17.18 -4.37 4.05
N PHE A 4 17.58 -3.96 2.86
CA PHE A 4 16.77 -3.05 2.05
C PHE A 4 15.45 -3.75 1.67
N VAL A 5 14.33 -3.07 1.88
CA VAL A 5 13.01 -3.54 1.45
C VAL A 5 12.68 -2.84 0.15
N THR A 6 12.27 -3.60 -0.85
CA THR A 6 11.85 -3.08 -2.16
C THR A 6 10.41 -3.48 -2.44
N ILE A 7 9.56 -2.51 -2.82
CA ILE A 7 8.17 -2.73 -3.18
C ILE A 7 8.03 -2.56 -4.70
N GLY A 8 7.53 -3.59 -5.37
CA GLY A 8 7.27 -3.54 -6.80
C GLY A 8 5.88 -2.97 -7.08
N GLU A 9 5.78 -1.86 -7.83
CA GLU A 9 4.54 -1.09 -8.02
C GLU A 9 3.96 -1.20 -9.45
N ARG A 10 4.14 -2.33 -10.15
CA ARG A 10 3.66 -2.46 -11.53
C ARG A 10 2.29 -3.14 -11.67
N ILE A 11 1.67 -3.55 -10.57
CA ILE A 11 0.30 -4.08 -10.55
C ILE A 11 -0.64 -2.93 -10.13
N HIS A 12 -0.91 -2.02 -11.07
CA HIS A 12 -1.71 -0.82 -10.79
C HIS A 12 -2.71 -0.54 -11.91
N CYS A 13 -3.93 -0.13 -11.56
CA CYS A 13 -5.04 0.14 -12.48
C CYS A 13 -4.89 1.38 -13.37
N ILE A 14 -3.82 2.17 -13.22
CA ILE A 14 -3.45 3.20 -14.20
C ILE A 14 -3.04 2.53 -15.53
N SER A 15 -2.41 1.35 -15.47
CA SER A 15 -2.13 0.54 -16.66
C SER A 15 -3.44 -0.01 -17.23
N PRO A 16 -3.81 0.30 -18.49
CA PRO A 16 -5.05 -0.20 -19.08
C PRO A 16 -5.13 -1.73 -19.10
N ALA A 17 -4.00 -2.42 -19.30
CA ALA A 17 -3.95 -3.88 -19.31
C ALA A 17 -4.23 -4.47 -17.91
N ILE A 18 -3.69 -3.87 -16.85
CA ILE A 18 -3.94 -4.32 -15.47
C ILE A 18 -5.37 -3.99 -15.04
N ARG A 19 -5.86 -2.77 -15.38
CA ARG A 19 -7.25 -2.39 -15.09
C ARG A 19 -8.22 -3.40 -15.67
N ARG A 20 -8.08 -3.71 -16.97
CA ARG A 20 -8.93 -4.69 -17.66
C ARG A 20 -8.83 -6.08 -17.02
N ALA A 21 -7.61 -6.52 -16.70
CA ALA A 21 -7.40 -7.80 -16.02
C ALA A 21 -8.09 -7.86 -14.64
N MET A 22 -8.08 -6.75 -13.88
CA MET A 22 -8.81 -6.65 -12.62
C MET A 22 -10.34 -6.70 -12.83
N GLU A 23 -10.87 -5.98 -13.82
CA GLU A 23 -12.30 -5.96 -14.16
C GLU A 23 -12.80 -7.34 -14.61
N GLU A 24 -12.03 -8.02 -15.47
CA GLU A 24 -12.39 -9.32 -16.06
C GLU A 24 -11.99 -10.52 -15.16
N ARG A 25 -11.29 -10.27 -14.02
CA ARG A 25 -10.68 -11.32 -13.18
C ARG A 25 -9.71 -12.21 -13.97
N ASP A 26 -9.01 -11.64 -14.96
CA ASP A 26 -7.98 -12.34 -15.72
C ASP A 26 -6.66 -12.41 -14.93
N PRO A 27 -6.21 -13.60 -14.51
CA PRO A 27 -5.02 -13.75 -13.69
C PRO A 27 -3.72 -13.52 -14.47
N GLU A 28 -3.70 -13.76 -15.79
CA GLU A 28 -2.46 -13.84 -16.56
C GLU A 28 -1.64 -12.53 -16.55
N PRO A 29 -2.21 -11.35 -16.88
CA PRO A 29 -1.44 -10.11 -16.88
C PRO A 29 -0.93 -9.73 -15.48
N ILE A 30 -1.71 -10.03 -14.44
CA ILE A 30 -1.37 -9.72 -13.05
C ILE A 30 -0.20 -10.58 -12.58
N LEU A 31 -0.30 -11.90 -12.77
CA LEU A 31 0.76 -12.85 -12.40
C LEU A 31 2.04 -12.64 -13.21
N LYS A 32 1.93 -12.26 -14.47
CA LYS A 32 3.08 -11.88 -15.27
C LYS A 32 3.83 -10.71 -14.62
N ARG A 33 3.13 -9.64 -14.23
CA ARG A 33 3.74 -8.49 -13.55
C ARG A 33 4.32 -8.84 -12.18
N ALA A 34 3.62 -9.66 -11.42
CA ALA A 34 4.10 -10.14 -10.13
C ALA A 34 5.45 -10.87 -10.29
N LYS A 35 5.50 -11.87 -11.17
CA LYS A 35 6.70 -12.68 -11.42
C LYS A 35 7.88 -11.88 -11.98
N GLU A 36 7.62 -10.93 -12.90
CA GLU A 36 8.65 -10.02 -13.43
C GLU A 36 9.31 -9.18 -12.30
N GLN A 37 8.51 -8.63 -11.38
CA GLN A 37 9.01 -7.82 -10.28
C GLN A 37 9.79 -8.63 -9.24
N LEU A 38 9.30 -9.83 -8.91
CA LEU A 38 9.99 -10.75 -8.02
C LEU A 38 11.33 -11.21 -8.61
N ALA A 39 11.37 -11.52 -9.90
CA ALA A 39 12.61 -11.85 -10.60
C ALA A 39 13.62 -10.68 -10.62
N ALA A 40 13.14 -9.44 -10.58
CA ALA A 40 13.95 -8.23 -10.44
C ALA A 40 14.38 -7.93 -9.00
N GLY A 41 13.95 -8.72 -8.00
CA GLY A 41 14.38 -8.60 -6.61
C GLY A 41 13.42 -7.84 -5.70
N ALA A 42 12.18 -7.61 -6.11
CA ALA A 42 11.16 -7.05 -5.22
C ALA A 42 10.91 -8.00 -4.04
N THR A 43 10.82 -7.42 -2.84
CA THR A 43 10.56 -8.17 -1.59
C THR A 43 9.10 -8.07 -1.17
N TYR A 44 8.39 -7.05 -1.63
CA TYR A 44 6.95 -6.84 -1.54
C TYR A 44 6.40 -6.53 -2.93
N LEU A 45 5.11 -6.78 -3.14
CA LEU A 45 4.40 -6.31 -4.32
C LEU A 45 3.27 -5.38 -3.90
N ASP A 46 3.19 -4.23 -4.53
CA ASP A 46 2.05 -3.33 -4.40
C ASP A 46 0.92 -3.79 -5.32
N VAL A 47 -0.30 -3.84 -4.77
CA VAL A 47 -1.51 -4.26 -5.47
C VAL A 47 -2.51 -3.12 -5.44
N ASN A 48 -2.52 -2.34 -6.52
CA ASN A 48 -3.42 -1.21 -6.69
C ASN A 48 -4.62 -1.61 -7.52
N ILE A 49 -5.79 -1.66 -6.87
CA ILE A 49 -7.07 -1.99 -7.50
C ILE A 49 -7.86 -0.75 -7.96
N GLY A 50 -7.26 0.43 -7.86
CA GLY A 50 -7.95 1.71 -8.10
C GLY A 50 -8.96 2.05 -7.01
N PRO A 51 -9.91 2.97 -7.27
CA PRO A 51 -10.92 3.39 -6.27
C PRO A 51 -11.89 2.27 -5.90
N ALA A 52 -12.18 1.33 -6.83
CA ALA A 52 -12.97 0.10 -6.62
C ALA A 52 -14.23 0.31 -5.78
N GLU A 53 -15.11 1.22 -6.23
CA GLU A 53 -16.28 1.66 -5.45
C GLU A 53 -17.36 0.59 -5.31
N ASN A 54 -17.53 -0.28 -6.29
CA ASN A 54 -18.67 -1.20 -6.36
C ASN A 54 -18.37 -2.63 -5.90
N ASP A 55 -17.18 -3.18 -6.17
CA ASP A 55 -16.82 -4.56 -5.81
C ASP A 55 -15.41 -4.68 -5.22
N GLY A 56 -14.89 -3.60 -4.65
CA GLY A 56 -13.53 -3.49 -4.14
C GLY A 56 -13.16 -4.56 -3.12
N GLU A 57 -14.09 -4.95 -2.26
CA GLU A 57 -13.86 -5.98 -1.25
C GLU A 57 -13.55 -7.33 -1.90
N GLU A 58 -14.38 -7.77 -2.84
CA GLU A 58 -14.18 -9.04 -3.54
C GLU A 58 -12.99 -9.00 -4.50
N LEU A 59 -12.76 -7.83 -5.12
CA LEU A 59 -11.61 -7.62 -6.00
C LEU A 59 -10.28 -7.73 -5.23
N MET A 60 -10.18 -7.07 -4.08
CA MET A 60 -8.96 -7.12 -3.28
C MET A 60 -8.73 -8.52 -2.70
N LYS A 61 -9.77 -9.20 -2.21
CA LYS A 61 -9.64 -10.60 -1.77
C LYS A 61 -9.10 -11.49 -2.88
N TRP A 62 -9.71 -11.39 -4.07
CA TRP A 62 -9.29 -12.18 -5.22
C TRP A 62 -7.83 -11.91 -5.60
N ALA A 63 -7.43 -10.64 -5.69
CA ALA A 63 -6.07 -10.25 -6.06
C ALA A 63 -5.03 -10.75 -5.04
N VAL A 64 -5.32 -10.60 -3.73
CA VAL A 64 -4.46 -11.10 -2.65
C VAL A 64 -4.29 -12.61 -2.73
N GLN A 65 -5.40 -13.35 -2.79
CA GLN A 65 -5.37 -14.81 -2.87
C GLN A 65 -4.64 -15.31 -4.12
N LEU A 66 -4.93 -14.71 -5.28
CA LEU A 66 -4.28 -15.05 -6.54
C LEU A 66 -2.76 -14.89 -6.45
N ILE A 67 -2.30 -13.70 -6.06
CA ILE A 67 -0.86 -13.40 -6.06
C ILE A 67 -0.14 -14.23 -5.00
N GLN A 68 -0.69 -14.35 -3.80
CA GLN A 68 -0.04 -15.12 -2.74
C GLN A 68 0.02 -16.61 -3.05
N SER A 69 -1.03 -17.21 -3.61
CA SER A 69 -1.02 -18.64 -3.97
C SER A 69 -0.02 -18.96 -5.09
N GLU A 70 0.13 -18.07 -6.06
CA GLU A 70 0.97 -18.29 -7.25
C GLU A 70 2.42 -17.78 -7.10
N CYS A 71 2.69 -16.95 -6.10
CA CYS A 71 3.97 -16.29 -5.85
C CYS A 71 4.52 -16.58 -4.45
N ASP A 72 4.37 -17.81 -3.96
CA ASP A 72 5.01 -18.30 -2.74
C ASP A 72 4.72 -17.41 -1.50
N ASN A 73 3.46 -16.99 -1.33
CA ASN A 73 2.99 -16.13 -0.25
C ASN A 73 3.80 -14.82 -0.10
N VAL A 74 4.22 -14.23 -1.21
CA VAL A 74 4.92 -12.94 -1.20
C VAL A 74 4.12 -11.90 -0.40
N PRO A 75 4.77 -11.10 0.45
CA PRO A 75 4.06 -10.06 1.16
C PRO A 75 3.63 -8.93 0.22
N LEU A 76 2.43 -8.36 0.50
CA LEU A 76 1.76 -7.38 -0.37
C LEU A 76 1.50 -6.07 0.36
N ALA A 77 1.58 -4.97 -0.40
CA ALA A 77 0.99 -3.69 -0.06
C ALA A 77 -0.38 -3.59 -0.74
N LEU A 78 -1.40 -3.26 0.04
CA LEU A 78 -2.79 -3.16 -0.42
C LEU A 78 -3.10 -1.68 -0.67
N ASP A 79 -3.16 -1.31 -1.96
CA ASP A 79 -3.29 0.08 -2.40
C ASP A 79 -4.69 0.35 -2.97
N THR A 80 -5.47 1.10 -2.23
CA THR A 80 -6.76 1.64 -2.66
C THR A 80 -7.25 2.70 -1.67
N ALA A 81 -8.05 3.64 -2.14
CA ALA A 81 -8.78 4.57 -1.28
C ALA A 81 -9.97 3.92 -0.54
N ASN A 82 -10.38 2.71 -0.95
CA ASN A 82 -11.49 1.99 -0.35
C ASN A 82 -11.03 1.21 0.90
N LYS A 83 -11.27 1.77 2.09
CA LYS A 83 -10.91 1.17 3.38
C LYS A 83 -11.48 -0.25 3.56
N LYS A 84 -12.73 -0.49 3.14
CA LYS A 84 -13.36 -1.82 3.24
C LYS A 84 -12.65 -2.86 2.37
N ALA A 85 -12.14 -2.45 1.21
CA ALA A 85 -11.36 -3.33 0.36
C ALA A 85 -10.02 -3.70 0.99
N ILE A 86 -9.35 -2.77 1.70
CA ILE A 86 -8.15 -3.07 2.48
C ILE A 86 -8.45 -4.10 3.56
N GLU A 87 -9.50 -3.86 4.37
CA GLU A 87 -9.95 -4.80 5.42
C GLU A 87 -10.25 -6.20 4.86
N ALA A 88 -10.96 -6.23 3.74
CA ALA A 88 -11.29 -7.49 3.05
C ALA A 88 -10.04 -8.22 2.56
N GLY A 89 -9.08 -7.53 1.97
CA GLY A 89 -7.80 -8.10 1.56
C GLY A 89 -7.01 -8.66 2.74
N ILE A 90 -6.94 -7.91 3.86
CA ILE A 90 -6.27 -8.37 5.08
C ILE A 90 -6.94 -9.64 5.65
N SER A 91 -8.26 -9.76 5.55
CA SER A 91 -9.00 -10.91 6.10
C SER A 91 -8.62 -12.25 5.47
N VAL A 92 -8.10 -12.24 4.25
CA VAL A 92 -7.67 -13.46 3.51
C VAL A 92 -6.14 -13.55 3.36
N TYR A 93 -5.40 -12.62 3.94
CA TYR A 93 -3.97 -12.48 3.76
C TYR A 93 -3.16 -13.58 4.45
N ASN A 94 -2.24 -14.19 3.74
CA ASN A 94 -1.27 -15.15 4.31
C ASN A 94 -0.02 -14.41 4.82
N ARG A 95 0.23 -14.49 6.13
CA ARG A 95 1.31 -13.78 6.84
C ARG A 95 2.62 -14.55 6.95
N SER A 96 2.73 -15.72 6.33
CA SER A 96 3.88 -16.61 6.52
C SER A 96 5.24 -16.00 6.13
N LYS A 97 5.23 -14.98 5.27
CA LYS A 97 6.45 -14.30 4.80
C LYS A 97 6.55 -12.81 5.16
N GLY A 98 5.54 -12.25 5.77
CA GLY A 98 5.55 -10.85 6.22
C GLY A 98 4.16 -10.31 6.52
N LYS A 99 4.14 -9.16 7.18
CA LYS A 99 2.89 -8.42 7.45
C LYS A 99 2.35 -7.81 6.17
N PRO A 100 1.01 -7.63 6.04
CA PRO A 100 0.47 -6.78 4.99
C PRO A 100 0.88 -5.33 5.21
N ILE A 101 0.98 -4.57 4.12
CA ILE A 101 1.17 -3.12 4.17
C ILE A 101 -0.15 -2.45 3.75
N VAL A 102 -0.62 -1.50 4.53
CA VAL A 102 -1.70 -0.58 4.17
C VAL A 102 -1.09 0.57 3.38
N ASN A 103 -1.48 0.73 2.12
CA ASN A 103 -1.02 1.80 1.25
C ASN A 103 -2.21 2.66 0.84
N SER A 104 -2.40 3.82 1.47
CA SER A 104 -1.58 4.51 2.45
C SER A 104 -2.43 5.25 3.48
N ALA A 105 -1.81 5.78 4.50
CA ALA A 105 -2.35 6.81 5.38
C ALA A 105 -1.74 8.18 5.06
N ASP A 106 -2.39 9.25 5.48
CA ASP A 106 -1.86 10.61 5.53
C ASP A 106 -2.31 11.30 6.82
N ALA A 107 -1.79 12.49 7.10
CA ALA A 107 -2.18 13.26 8.29
C ALA A 107 -3.55 13.95 8.18
N GLY A 108 -4.26 13.75 7.07
CA GLY A 108 -5.59 14.31 6.76
C GLY A 108 -6.67 13.24 6.68
N GLY A 109 -7.32 13.15 5.53
CA GLY A 109 -8.52 12.32 5.32
C GLY A 109 -8.32 10.81 5.46
N ARG A 110 -7.07 10.31 5.40
CA ARG A 110 -6.76 8.88 5.53
C ARG A 110 -6.01 8.52 6.82
N ILE A 111 -6.01 9.40 7.83
CA ILE A 111 -5.33 9.14 9.11
C ILE A 111 -5.88 7.90 9.82
N GLU A 112 -7.15 7.56 9.61
CA GLU A 112 -7.78 6.37 10.18
C GLU A 112 -7.21 5.05 9.64
N ASN A 113 -6.48 5.06 8.53
CA ASN A 113 -5.79 3.88 8.03
C ASN A 113 -4.65 3.44 8.96
N ILE A 114 -4.16 4.33 9.82
CA ILE A 114 -3.23 3.99 10.90
C ILE A 114 -3.90 3.09 11.93
N ASP A 115 -5.13 3.43 12.35
CA ASP A 115 -5.91 2.61 13.30
C ASP A 115 -6.23 1.24 12.70
N LEU A 116 -6.59 1.23 11.41
CA LEU A 116 -6.84 -0.01 10.68
C LEU A 116 -5.60 -0.90 10.65
N ALA A 117 -4.43 -0.33 10.34
CA ALA A 117 -3.17 -1.07 10.34
C ALA A 117 -2.83 -1.60 11.74
N ALA A 118 -2.95 -0.78 12.78
CA ALA A 118 -2.72 -1.17 14.17
C ALA A 118 -3.64 -2.33 14.60
N ALA A 119 -4.95 -2.22 14.33
CA ALA A 119 -5.94 -3.23 14.69
C ALA A 119 -5.70 -4.57 13.99
N ASN A 120 -5.00 -4.56 12.86
CA ASN A 120 -4.73 -5.74 12.04
C ASN A 120 -3.27 -6.19 12.06
N ASP A 121 -2.42 -5.70 12.96
CA ASP A 121 -0.99 -6.00 12.99
C ASP A 121 -0.34 -5.87 11.60
N ALA A 122 -0.59 -4.76 10.92
CA ALA A 122 -0.11 -4.42 9.58
C ALA A 122 0.91 -3.28 9.64
N ILE A 123 1.76 -3.19 8.62
CA ILE A 123 2.57 -2.01 8.35
C ILE A 123 1.69 -0.97 7.65
N VAL A 124 2.00 0.32 7.80
CA VAL A 124 1.36 1.39 7.04
C VAL A 124 2.39 2.30 6.39
N ILE A 125 2.20 2.60 5.10
CA ILE A 125 2.91 3.70 4.44
C ILE A 125 2.20 4.99 4.83
N ALA A 126 2.94 5.87 5.53
CA ALA A 126 2.45 7.13 6.07
C ALA A 126 2.99 8.29 5.22
N LEU A 127 2.16 8.84 4.35
CA LEU A 127 2.51 9.97 3.49
C LEU A 127 2.64 11.22 4.34
N CYS A 128 3.79 11.91 4.27
CA CYS A 128 4.06 13.14 5.02
C CYS A 128 3.29 14.33 4.42
N SER A 129 1.98 14.22 4.31
CA SER A 129 1.03 15.16 3.72
C SER A 129 -0.30 15.12 4.48
N ALA A 130 -1.20 16.07 4.18
CA ALA A 130 -2.58 16.08 4.66
C ALA A 130 -3.54 16.33 3.48
N GLU A 131 -4.20 17.51 3.40
CA GLU A 131 -5.07 17.93 2.29
C GLU A 131 -4.28 18.19 0.98
N GLY A 132 -2.94 18.17 1.05
CA GLY A 132 -2.03 18.41 -0.05
C GLY A 132 -0.59 18.11 0.36
N ILE A 133 0.34 18.35 -0.55
CA ILE A 133 1.77 18.19 -0.30
C ILE A 133 2.22 19.26 0.67
N ALA A 134 3.04 18.88 1.68
CA ALA A 134 3.59 19.80 2.64
C ALA A 134 4.41 20.92 1.94
N ALA A 135 4.15 22.17 2.30
CA ALA A 135 4.79 23.34 1.70
C ALA A 135 6.29 23.40 2.01
N ASP A 136 6.69 22.93 3.20
CA ASP A 136 8.07 22.93 3.65
C ASP A 136 8.39 21.73 4.55
N ASN A 137 9.61 21.72 5.11
CA ASN A 137 10.04 20.65 6.00
C ASN A 137 9.38 20.69 7.38
N ASP A 138 9.03 21.84 7.89
CA ASP A 138 8.41 22.00 9.21
C ASP A 138 6.99 21.42 9.17
N GLU A 139 6.23 21.72 8.12
CA GLU A 139 4.91 21.12 7.89
C GLU A 139 4.99 19.61 7.68
N ARG A 140 6.00 19.14 6.90
CA ARG A 140 6.23 17.71 6.69
C ARG A 140 6.53 16.99 8.00
N MET A 141 7.38 17.56 8.85
CA MET A 141 7.70 17.01 10.17
C MET A 141 6.49 17.01 11.10
N MET A 142 5.66 18.04 11.05
CA MET A 142 4.39 18.09 11.81
C MET A 142 3.46 16.95 11.39
N HIS A 143 3.31 16.69 10.09
CA HIS A 143 2.52 15.56 9.61
C HIS A 143 3.07 14.21 10.07
N CYS A 144 4.40 14.02 10.01
CA CYS A 144 5.04 12.81 10.54
C CYS A 144 4.75 12.63 12.03
N GLN A 145 4.88 13.69 12.82
CA GLN A 145 4.65 13.63 14.26
C GLN A 145 3.20 13.29 14.57
N ASN A 146 2.23 13.91 13.91
CA ASN A 146 0.81 13.63 14.10
C ASN A 146 0.49 12.16 13.82
N MET A 147 1.02 11.60 12.74
CA MET A 147 0.81 10.21 12.38
C MET A 147 1.52 9.24 13.34
N LEU A 148 2.73 9.59 13.81
CA LEU A 148 3.44 8.81 14.81
C LEU A 148 2.67 8.75 16.14
N GLU A 149 2.21 9.90 16.62
CA GLU A 149 1.39 9.98 17.84
C GLU A 149 0.11 9.16 17.70
N ARG A 150 -0.57 9.23 16.55
CA ARG A 150 -1.76 8.42 16.27
C ARG A 150 -1.46 6.92 16.32
N GLY A 151 -0.37 6.48 15.69
CA GLY A 151 0.06 5.08 15.70
C GLY A 151 0.38 4.59 17.11
N MET A 152 1.12 5.39 17.89
CA MET A 152 1.42 5.05 19.27
C MET A 152 0.16 4.96 20.15
N MET A 153 -0.79 5.88 19.99
CA MET A 153 -2.08 5.84 20.69
C MET A 153 -2.91 4.61 20.31
N ALA A 154 -2.81 4.16 19.07
CA ALA A 154 -3.45 2.94 18.59
C ALA A 154 -2.70 1.65 19.00
N GLY A 155 -1.55 1.76 19.70
CA GLY A 155 -0.75 0.62 20.13
C GLY A 155 0.13 0.00 19.05
N MET A 156 0.39 0.73 17.97
CA MET A 156 1.23 0.29 16.85
C MET A 156 2.71 0.34 17.24
N ASP A 157 3.49 -0.65 16.77
CA ASP A 157 4.94 -0.56 16.84
C ASP A 157 5.43 0.55 15.90
N PRO A 158 6.25 1.51 16.36
CA PRO A 158 6.79 2.57 15.50
C PRO A 158 7.53 2.06 14.26
N SER A 159 8.10 0.86 14.31
CA SER A 159 8.76 0.24 13.14
C SER A 159 7.81 -0.20 12.03
N ASP A 160 6.52 -0.26 12.32
CA ASP A 160 5.46 -0.55 11.34
C ASP A 160 4.89 0.71 10.67
N LEU A 161 5.31 1.91 11.10
CA LEU A 161 5.03 3.17 10.39
C LEU A 161 6.19 3.49 9.44
N TRP A 162 5.94 3.41 8.15
CA TRP A 162 6.92 3.72 7.11
C TRP A 162 6.60 5.07 6.48
N PHE A 163 7.37 6.09 6.84
CA PHE A 163 7.13 7.44 6.35
C PHE A 163 7.62 7.64 4.93
N ASP A 164 6.74 8.17 4.08
CA ASP A 164 7.06 8.64 2.73
C ASP A 164 7.09 10.17 2.72
N PRO A 165 8.26 10.80 2.57
CA PRO A 165 8.39 12.26 2.52
C PRO A 165 7.88 12.89 1.23
N LEU A 166 7.37 12.10 0.27
CA LEU A 166 6.85 12.56 -1.02
C LEU A 166 7.86 13.36 -1.84
N PHE A 167 8.88 12.68 -2.36
CA PHE A 167 9.77 13.28 -3.35
C PHE A 167 9.08 13.46 -4.69
N LEU A 168 8.80 14.70 -5.05
CA LEU A 168 8.16 15.05 -6.32
C LEU A 168 9.16 15.09 -7.47
N VAL A 169 8.65 14.88 -8.68
CA VAL A 169 9.43 15.03 -9.91
C VAL A 169 9.84 16.51 -10.07
N VAL A 170 11.15 16.78 -10.00
CA VAL A 170 11.70 18.14 -10.07
C VAL A 170 11.41 18.82 -11.42
N LYS A 171 11.36 18.04 -12.51
CA LYS A 171 11.08 18.57 -13.85
C LYS A 171 9.61 18.98 -13.98
N GLY A 172 9.36 20.29 -14.08
CA GLY A 172 8.01 20.87 -14.17
C GLY A 172 7.47 21.45 -12.87
N MET A 173 8.27 21.46 -11.80
CA MET A 173 7.94 22.08 -10.51
C MET A 173 9.01 23.10 -10.08
N GLN A 174 9.61 23.77 -11.06
CA GLN A 174 10.71 24.73 -10.84
C GLN A 174 10.26 26.19 -10.92
N ASP A 175 8.98 26.49 -10.74
CA ASP A 175 8.46 27.86 -10.74
C ASP A 175 8.48 28.44 -9.33
#